data_c90cc5de3ebc8a8d70ca6ea93f124af0
#
_entry.id   c90cc5de3ebc8a8d70ca6ea93f124af0
#
_cell.length_a   1.000
_cell.length_b   1.000
_cell.length_c   1.000
_cell.angle_alpha   90.00
_cell.angle_beta   90.00
_cell.angle_gamma   90.00
#
_symmetry.space_group_name_H-M   'P 1'
#
loop_
_entity.id
_entity.type
_entity.pdbx_description
1 polymer ?
#
loop_
_entity_poly.entity_id
_entity_poly.type
_entity_poly.pdbx_seq_one_letter_code
_entity_poly.pdbx_strand_id
1 'polypeptide(L)'
;VLRDAGVSFRQIGSDEARRIEPALNPDTPLLGAIHLPDDEVANCRQFALLLKAEAQRLGVTFEFNTTVAQMDRAQPATFLIAGETTPRNFDAVVLCAGLDSASLLRPLGIRVPLAAVYGYSLSAPIREPLNAPRSALMDERYKVAISRLGNRVRVAGSAEIGGRPDKKSAAAIQTLYKVLQDWFPGAAHTSNTTAHVQE
;
A
#
# COMPACT_ATOMS: atom_id res chain seq x y z
N VAL A 1 -22.84 4.95 -5.35
CA VAL A 1 -21.49 5.34 -4.88
C VAL A 1 -20.59 5.69 -6.07
N LEU A 2 -20.18 4.75 -6.97
CA LEU A 2 -19.27 5.08 -8.10
C LEU A 2 -19.86 6.15 -9.02
N ARG A 3 -21.13 5.98 -9.41
CA ARG A 3 -21.86 6.96 -10.26
C ARG A 3 -21.94 8.33 -9.59
N ASP A 4 -22.25 8.38 -8.31
CA ASP A 4 -22.40 9.62 -7.55
C ASP A 4 -21.04 10.33 -7.37
N ALA A 5 -19.96 9.56 -7.39
CA ALA A 5 -18.58 10.06 -7.37
C ALA A 5 -18.03 10.45 -8.75
N GLY A 6 -18.83 10.31 -9.82
CA GLY A 6 -18.39 10.63 -11.19
C GLY A 6 -17.37 9.65 -11.76
N VAL A 7 -17.24 8.46 -11.17
CA VAL A 7 -16.27 7.45 -11.62
C VAL A 7 -16.85 6.69 -12.82
N SER A 8 -16.11 6.62 -13.91
CA SER A 8 -16.45 5.79 -15.08
C SER A 8 -16.36 4.32 -14.72
N PHE A 9 -17.43 3.58 -14.93
CA PHE A 9 -17.42 2.12 -14.74
C PHE A 9 -18.42 1.43 -15.67
N ARG A 10 -18.15 0.16 -15.93
CA ARG A 10 -19.06 -0.73 -16.66
C ARG A 10 -19.20 -2.04 -15.91
N GLN A 11 -20.42 -2.56 -15.87
CA GLN A 11 -20.67 -3.93 -15.47
C GLN A 11 -20.45 -4.81 -16.71
N ILE A 12 -19.58 -5.80 -16.59
CA ILE A 12 -19.19 -6.70 -17.67
C ILE A 12 -19.40 -8.17 -17.26
N GLY A 13 -19.74 -9.01 -18.22
CA GLY A 13 -19.83 -10.45 -18.00
C GLY A 13 -18.46 -11.13 -17.98
N SER A 14 -18.45 -12.42 -17.65
CA SER A 14 -17.25 -13.26 -17.58
C SER A 14 -16.42 -13.25 -18.87
N ASP A 15 -17.08 -13.35 -20.03
CA ASP A 15 -16.40 -13.43 -21.33
C ASP A 15 -15.72 -12.12 -21.70
N GLU A 16 -16.34 -10.99 -21.39
CA GLU A 16 -15.72 -9.68 -21.60
C GLU A 16 -14.56 -9.46 -20.63
N ALA A 17 -14.71 -9.85 -19.35
CA ALA A 17 -13.63 -9.77 -18.38
C ALA A 17 -12.40 -10.58 -18.82
N ARG A 18 -12.58 -11.80 -19.36
CA ARG A 18 -11.51 -12.64 -19.89
C ARG A 18 -10.90 -12.09 -21.18
N ARG A 19 -11.64 -11.32 -21.97
CA ARG A 19 -11.08 -10.62 -23.14
C ARG A 19 -10.20 -9.43 -22.71
N ILE A 20 -10.58 -8.72 -21.65
CA ILE A 20 -9.81 -7.61 -21.10
C ILE A 20 -8.54 -8.13 -20.39
N GLU A 21 -8.69 -9.20 -19.60
CA GLU A 21 -7.59 -9.87 -18.91
C GLU A 21 -7.48 -11.34 -19.32
N PRO A 22 -6.76 -11.63 -20.40
CA PRO A 22 -6.67 -13.00 -20.95
C PRO A 22 -5.93 -13.99 -20.06
N ALA A 23 -5.14 -13.50 -19.09
CA ALA A 23 -4.40 -14.34 -18.16
C ALA A 23 -5.26 -14.89 -17.00
N LEU A 24 -6.54 -14.47 -16.91
CA LEU A 24 -7.45 -15.00 -15.89
C LEU A 24 -7.63 -16.51 -16.07
N ASN A 25 -7.51 -17.23 -14.96
CA ASN A 25 -7.73 -18.66 -14.92
C ASN A 25 -9.15 -19.01 -15.45
N PRO A 26 -9.26 -19.79 -16.53
CA PRO A 26 -10.56 -20.19 -17.09
C PRO A 26 -11.40 -21.02 -16.11
N ASP A 27 -10.75 -21.79 -15.23
CA ASP A 27 -11.41 -22.70 -14.30
C ASP A 27 -11.96 -21.99 -13.06
N THR A 28 -11.55 -20.75 -12.80
CA THR A 28 -12.08 -19.99 -11.68
C THR A 28 -13.46 -19.44 -11.99
N PRO A 29 -14.49 -19.76 -11.20
CA PRO A 29 -15.83 -19.24 -11.41
C PRO A 29 -15.86 -17.71 -11.36
N LEU A 30 -16.35 -17.10 -12.43
CA LEU A 30 -16.49 -15.66 -12.58
C LEU A 30 -17.89 -15.36 -13.14
N LEU A 31 -18.73 -14.72 -12.35
CA LEU A 31 -20.06 -14.29 -12.79
C LEU A 31 -20.03 -13.02 -13.61
N GLY A 32 -19.11 -12.12 -13.29
CA GLY A 32 -18.92 -10.83 -13.93
C GLY A 32 -17.97 -9.95 -13.14
N ALA A 33 -17.73 -8.76 -13.65
CA ALA A 33 -16.84 -7.78 -13.00
C ALA A 33 -17.36 -6.34 -13.16
N ILE A 34 -16.83 -5.46 -12.35
CA ILE A 34 -16.88 -4.01 -12.56
C ILE A 34 -15.57 -3.61 -13.22
N HIS A 35 -15.66 -3.10 -14.44
CA HIS A 35 -14.52 -2.57 -15.18
C HIS A 35 -14.44 -1.06 -14.99
N LEU A 36 -13.29 -0.59 -14.56
CA LEU A 36 -12.93 0.82 -14.37
C LEU A 36 -11.92 1.19 -15.44
N PRO A 37 -12.36 1.65 -16.64
CA PRO A 37 -11.47 1.80 -17.78
C PRO A 37 -10.45 2.93 -17.63
N ASP A 38 -10.76 3.92 -16.79
CA ASP A 38 -9.94 5.12 -16.58
C ASP A 38 -9.05 5.00 -15.33
N ASP A 39 -9.15 3.90 -14.58
CA ASP A 39 -8.30 3.65 -13.42
C ASP A 39 -6.92 3.15 -13.85
N GLU A 40 -5.92 3.57 -13.08
CA GLU A 40 -4.52 3.21 -13.29
C GLU A 40 -3.91 2.49 -12.09
N VAL A 41 -2.83 1.78 -12.34
CA VAL A 41 -2.03 1.12 -11.30
C VAL A 41 -0.66 1.73 -11.23
N ALA A 42 -0.29 2.21 -10.06
CA ALA A 42 0.98 2.85 -9.84
C ALA A 42 1.84 2.12 -8.80
N ASN A 43 3.15 2.23 -8.96
CA ASN A 43 4.12 1.79 -7.96
C ASN A 43 4.33 2.92 -6.94
N CYS A 44 3.66 2.83 -5.78
CA CYS A 44 3.71 3.85 -4.73
C CYS A 44 5.15 4.16 -4.25
N ARG A 45 6.03 3.15 -4.18
CA ARG A 45 7.43 3.36 -3.80
C ARG A 45 8.18 4.18 -4.86
N GLN A 46 8.00 3.85 -6.13
CA GLN A 46 8.61 4.60 -7.23
C GLN A 46 8.09 6.04 -7.27
N PHE A 47 6.78 6.23 -7.08
CA PHE A 47 6.18 7.55 -6.99
C PHE A 47 6.80 8.38 -5.86
N ALA A 48 6.93 7.82 -4.65
CA ALA A 48 7.55 8.52 -3.52
C ALA A 48 9.02 8.89 -3.80
N LEU A 49 9.79 8.02 -4.46
CA LEU A 49 11.16 8.30 -4.84
C LEU A 49 11.27 9.42 -5.87
N LEU A 50 10.39 9.45 -6.87
CA LEU A 50 10.33 10.51 -7.88
C LEU A 50 9.91 11.84 -7.25
N LEU A 51 8.90 11.82 -6.39
CA LEU A 51 8.44 13.00 -5.66
C LEU A 51 9.53 13.57 -4.75
N LYS A 52 10.27 12.70 -4.05
CA LYS A 52 11.43 13.11 -3.25
C LYS A 52 12.49 13.78 -4.13
N ALA A 53 12.84 13.18 -5.27
CA ALA A 53 13.84 13.76 -6.17
C ALA A 53 13.42 15.13 -6.68
N GLU A 54 12.15 15.30 -7.04
CA GLU A 54 11.61 16.59 -7.48
C GLU A 54 11.59 17.62 -6.34
N ALA A 55 11.19 17.23 -5.14
CA ALA A 55 11.23 18.09 -3.96
C ALA A 55 12.67 18.57 -3.67
N GLN A 56 13.66 17.68 -3.78
CA GLN A 56 15.07 18.05 -3.63
C GLN A 56 15.52 19.05 -4.70
N ARG A 57 15.09 18.87 -5.96
CA ARG A 57 15.36 19.80 -7.05
C ARG A 57 14.79 21.21 -6.78
N LEU A 58 13.66 21.26 -6.05
CA LEU A 58 13.01 22.51 -5.61
C LEU A 58 13.58 23.09 -4.31
N GLY A 59 14.66 22.51 -3.77
CA GLY A 59 15.36 23.02 -2.59
C GLY A 59 14.91 22.43 -1.26
N VAL A 60 14.05 21.39 -1.26
CA VAL A 60 13.65 20.71 -0.01
C VAL A 60 14.81 19.87 0.51
N THR A 61 15.13 20.05 1.79
CA THR A 61 16.13 19.24 2.50
C THR A 61 15.44 18.06 3.20
N PHE A 62 16.02 16.87 3.07
CA PHE A 62 15.57 15.65 3.73
C PHE A 62 16.63 15.18 4.73
N GLU A 63 16.21 15.00 5.97
CA GLU A 63 17.06 14.43 7.04
C GLU A 63 16.53 13.06 7.40
N PHE A 64 17.10 12.01 6.80
CA PHE A 64 16.77 10.62 7.12
C PHE A 64 17.57 10.14 8.35
N ASN A 65 17.10 9.05 8.97
CA ASN A 65 17.69 8.52 10.21
C ASN A 65 17.72 9.55 11.36
N THR A 66 16.81 10.50 11.31
CA THR A 66 16.68 11.57 12.29
C THR A 66 15.36 11.39 13.04
N THR A 67 15.42 11.27 14.35
CA THR A 67 14.24 11.06 15.20
C THR A 67 13.91 12.34 15.95
N VAL A 68 12.69 12.82 15.78
CA VAL A 68 12.15 13.89 16.61
C VAL A 68 11.79 13.28 17.96
N ALA A 69 12.52 13.64 19.02
CA ALA A 69 12.29 13.14 20.37
C ALA A 69 11.13 13.84 21.06
N GLN A 70 11.00 15.16 20.85
CA GLN A 70 10.00 15.97 21.54
C GLN A 70 9.69 17.23 20.73
N MET A 71 8.43 17.68 20.83
CA MET A 71 7.99 19.03 20.44
C MET A 71 7.85 19.90 21.68
N ASP A 72 8.27 21.18 21.58
CA ASP A 72 8.10 22.09 22.70
C ASP A 72 6.63 22.44 22.94
N ARG A 73 6.20 22.45 24.19
CA ARG A 73 4.81 22.71 24.55
C ARG A 73 4.43 24.19 24.39
N ALA A 74 5.36 25.09 24.69
CA ALA A 74 5.15 26.53 24.60
C ALA A 74 5.38 27.06 23.18
N GLN A 75 6.25 26.41 22.44
CA GLN A 75 6.62 26.76 21.06
C GLN A 75 6.55 25.52 20.15
N PRO A 76 5.34 25.15 19.67
CA PRO A 76 5.13 23.89 18.93
C PRO A 76 5.94 23.77 17.62
N ALA A 77 6.50 24.85 17.11
CA ALA A 77 7.43 24.82 15.96
C ALA A 77 8.90 24.58 16.38
N THR A 78 9.14 24.26 17.64
CA THR A 78 10.46 23.95 18.20
C THR A 78 10.55 22.45 18.49
N PHE A 79 11.60 21.80 17.98
CA PHE A 79 11.83 20.36 18.15
C PHE A 79 13.15 20.07 18.83
N LEU A 80 13.16 19.04 19.65
CA LEU A 80 14.37 18.38 20.08
C LEU A 80 14.59 17.12 19.22
N ILE A 81 15.74 17.03 18.60
CA ILE A 81 16.17 15.83 17.87
C ILE A 81 16.90 14.90 18.81
N ALA A 82 16.64 13.60 18.70
CA ALA A 82 17.32 12.61 19.51
C ALA A 82 18.84 12.66 19.32
N GLY A 83 19.59 12.78 20.43
CA GLY A 83 21.03 12.93 20.41
C GLY A 83 21.55 14.38 20.26
N GLU A 84 20.66 15.35 20.08
CA GLU A 84 21.03 16.77 20.09
C GLU A 84 20.70 17.40 21.44
N THR A 85 21.48 18.42 21.82
CA THR A 85 21.25 19.17 23.06
C THR A 85 20.55 20.51 22.81
N THR A 86 20.56 20.99 21.57
CA THR A 86 19.97 22.29 21.21
C THR A 86 18.71 22.06 20.39
N PRO A 87 17.55 22.60 20.82
CA PRO A 87 16.32 22.54 20.05
C PRO A 87 16.44 23.29 18.71
N ARG A 88 15.75 22.79 17.70
CA ARG A 88 15.66 23.41 16.38
C ARG A 88 14.32 24.15 16.25
N ASN A 89 14.36 25.37 15.73
CA ASN A 89 13.20 26.22 15.53
C ASN A 89 12.84 26.33 14.05
N PHE A 90 11.55 26.35 13.77
CA PHE A 90 10.99 26.50 12.42
C PHE A 90 9.85 27.53 12.45
N ASP A 91 9.49 28.08 11.28
CA ASP A 91 8.38 29.04 11.17
C ASP A 91 7.02 28.33 11.28
N ALA A 92 6.93 27.11 10.79
CA ALA A 92 5.71 26.27 10.84
C ALA A 92 6.07 24.78 10.78
N VAL A 93 5.14 23.94 11.21
CA VAL A 93 5.27 22.48 11.23
C VAL A 93 4.06 21.80 10.65
N VAL A 94 4.30 20.80 9.81
CA VAL A 94 3.30 19.84 9.37
C VAL A 94 3.68 18.46 9.91
N LEU A 95 2.86 17.92 10.82
CA LEU A 95 3.11 16.63 11.42
C LEU A 95 2.51 15.51 10.56
N CYS A 96 3.37 14.70 9.93
CA CYS A 96 3.02 13.57 9.08
C CYS A 96 3.71 12.28 9.56
N ALA A 97 3.75 12.05 10.89
CA ALA A 97 4.48 10.93 11.49
C ALA A 97 3.63 9.64 11.65
N GLY A 98 2.50 9.51 10.94
CA GLY A 98 1.65 8.33 11.03
C GLY A 98 1.20 8.06 12.48
N LEU A 99 1.39 6.85 12.96
CA LEU A 99 1.02 6.45 14.34
C LEU A 99 1.81 7.20 15.42
N ASP A 100 3.07 7.55 15.16
CA ASP A 100 3.92 8.28 16.10
C ASP A 100 3.43 9.71 16.33
N SER A 101 2.56 10.24 15.46
CA SER A 101 1.92 11.55 15.67
C SER A 101 1.19 11.62 17.00
N ALA A 102 0.55 10.54 17.44
CA ALA A 102 -0.17 10.50 18.71
C ALA A 102 0.78 10.68 19.91
N SER A 103 1.98 10.10 19.86
CA SER A 103 2.99 10.23 20.91
C SER A 103 3.58 11.64 20.98
N LEU A 104 3.84 12.24 19.83
CA LEU A 104 4.37 13.61 19.72
C LEU A 104 3.36 14.68 20.14
N LEU A 105 2.07 14.44 19.88
CA LEU A 105 1.00 15.41 20.21
C LEU A 105 0.52 15.33 21.66
N ARG A 106 0.64 14.17 22.31
CA ARG A 106 0.15 13.96 23.67
C ARG A 106 0.74 14.94 24.71
N PRO A 107 2.06 15.25 24.70
CA PRO A 107 2.63 16.26 25.61
C PRO A 107 2.06 17.66 25.40
N LEU A 108 1.57 17.96 24.18
CA LEU A 108 0.92 19.24 23.85
C LEU A 108 -0.55 19.29 24.29
N GLY A 109 -1.07 18.24 24.91
CA GLY A 109 -2.47 18.13 25.33
C GLY A 109 -3.43 17.70 24.21
N ILE A 110 -2.92 17.40 23.02
CA ILE A 110 -3.72 16.99 21.86
C ILE A 110 -3.81 15.46 21.85
N ARG A 111 -5.04 14.94 21.77
CA ARG A 111 -5.31 13.51 21.65
C ARG A 111 -5.89 13.20 20.29
N VAL A 112 -5.21 12.32 19.54
CA VAL A 112 -5.66 11.80 18.24
C VAL A 112 -5.96 10.32 18.37
N PRO A 113 -7.16 9.87 17.97
CA PRO A 113 -7.57 8.47 18.05
C PRO A 113 -7.01 7.68 16.84
N LEU A 114 -5.72 7.41 16.84
CA LEU A 114 -5.04 6.61 15.83
C LEU A 114 -4.86 5.17 16.32
N ALA A 115 -5.10 4.22 15.43
CA ALA A 115 -4.83 2.80 15.66
C ALA A 115 -4.14 2.20 14.45
N ALA A 116 -3.21 1.29 14.69
CA ALA A 116 -2.54 0.55 13.63
C ALA A 116 -3.49 -0.40 12.91
N VAL A 117 -3.46 -0.39 11.59
CA VAL A 117 -4.08 -1.40 10.74
C VAL A 117 -3.00 -2.04 9.90
N TYR A 118 -2.75 -3.33 10.12
CA TYR A 118 -1.71 -4.06 9.41
C TYR A 118 -2.27 -4.66 8.11
N GLY A 119 -1.67 -4.30 6.99
CA GLY A 119 -1.93 -4.89 5.68
C GLY A 119 -0.86 -5.92 5.33
N TYR A 120 -1.20 -6.87 4.46
CA TYR A 120 -0.29 -7.91 4.00
C TYR A 120 -0.10 -7.82 2.49
N SER A 121 1.12 -8.03 2.02
CA SER A 121 1.39 -8.11 0.60
C SER A 121 2.46 -9.15 0.27
N LEU A 122 2.31 -9.78 -0.89
CA LEU A 122 3.30 -10.64 -1.52
C LEU A 122 3.86 -9.92 -2.74
N SER A 123 5.14 -10.10 -3.00
CA SER A 123 5.75 -9.68 -4.26
C SER A 123 6.64 -10.80 -4.76
N ALA A 124 6.33 -11.32 -5.94
CA ALA A 124 7.04 -12.44 -6.54
C ALA A 124 7.48 -12.12 -7.98
N PRO A 125 8.65 -12.60 -8.42
CA PRO A 125 9.06 -12.49 -9.82
C PRO A 125 8.06 -13.21 -10.73
N ILE A 126 7.79 -12.62 -11.90
CA ILE A 126 6.97 -13.26 -12.94
C ILE A 126 7.71 -14.50 -13.43
N ARG A 127 6.99 -15.63 -13.47
CA ARG A 127 7.47 -16.90 -14.02
C ARG A 127 7.20 -16.96 -15.52
N GLU A 128 5.94 -16.72 -15.91
CA GLU A 128 5.48 -16.75 -17.28
C GLU A 128 4.71 -15.47 -17.58
N PRO A 129 5.24 -14.60 -18.47
CA PRO A 129 4.61 -13.31 -18.75
C PRO A 129 3.19 -13.39 -19.31
N LEU A 130 2.84 -14.48 -20.01
CA LEU A 130 1.51 -14.67 -20.58
C LEU A 130 0.47 -15.06 -19.52
N ASN A 131 0.92 -15.65 -18.42
CA ASN A 131 0.07 -16.01 -17.27
C ASN A 131 0.00 -14.91 -16.22
N ALA A 132 0.78 -13.83 -16.39
CA ALA A 132 0.80 -12.72 -15.46
C ALA A 132 -0.27 -11.68 -15.81
N PRO A 133 -0.84 -10.98 -14.80
CA PRO A 133 -1.85 -9.96 -15.05
C PRO A 133 -1.34 -8.86 -15.98
N ARG A 134 -2.21 -8.38 -16.86
CA ARG A 134 -2.01 -7.20 -17.69
C ARG A 134 -2.68 -5.97 -17.11
N SER A 135 -3.80 -6.18 -16.41
CA SER A 135 -4.55 -5.18 -15.67
C SER A 135 -4.41 -5.38 -14.15
N ALA A 136 -4.92 -4.44 -13.36
CA ALA A 136 -5.14 -4.68 -11.95
C ALA A 136 -6.48 -5.40 -11.74
N LEU A 137 -6.51 -6.29 -10.76
CA LEU A 137 -7.70 -7.02 -10.36
C LEU A 137 -7.91 -6.90 -8.87
N MET A 138 -9.15 -6.66 -8.46
CA MET A 138 -9.59 -6.77 -7.08
C MET A 138 -10.53 -7.97 -6.95
N ASP A 139 -10.13 -8.96 -6.17
CA ASP A 139 -11.04 -10.01 -5.71
C ASP A 139 -11.90 -9.47 -4.57
N GLU A 140 -13.17 -9.20 -4.86
CA GLU A 140 -14.09 -8.62 -3.90
C GLU A 140 -14.48 -9.57 -2.77
N ARG A 141 -14.37 -10.88 -2.98
CA ARG A 141 -14.67 -11.89 -1.96
C ARG A 141 -13.64 -11.89 -0.84
N TYR A 142 -12.36 -11.78 -1.20
CA TYR A 142 -11.25 -11.82 -0.24
C TYR A 142 -10.66 -10.43 0.03
N LYS A 143 -11.13 -9.39 -0.69
CA LYS A 143 -10.57 -8.02 -0.62
C LYS A 143 -9.07 -8.02 -0.88
N VAL A 144 -8.68 -8.71 -1.94
CA VAL A 144 -7.28 -8.88 -2.37
C VAL A 144 -7.08 -8.28 -3.75
N ALA A 145 -6.13 -7.36 -3.84
CA ALA A 145 -5.71 -6.75 -5.09
C ALA A 145 -4.52 -7.52 -5.68
N ILE A 146 -4.57 -7.77 -7.00
CA ILE A 146 -3.48 -8.36 -7.77
C ILE A 146 -3.08 -7.37 -8.85
N SER A 147 -1.78 -7.09 -8.97
CA SER A 147 -1.26 -6.18 -9.98
C SER A 147 0.12 -6.61 -10.46
N ARG A 148 0.47 -6.16 -11.67
CA ARG A 148 1.81 -6.32 -12.22
C ARG A 148 2.59 -5.02 -12.02
N LEU A 149 3.77 -5.12 -11.43
CA LEU A 149 4.71 -4.02 -11.25
C LEU A 149 6.03 -4.39 -11.94
N GLY A 150 6.16 -4.00 -13.21
CA GLY A 150 7.31 -4.37 -14.05
C GLY A 150 7.39 -5.89 -14.26
N ASN A 151 8.45 -6.51 -13.74
CA ASN A 151 8.69 -7.97 -13.84
C ASN A 151 8.21 -8.74 -12.59
N ARG A 152 7.37 -8.15 -11.76
CA ARG A 152 6.84 -8.76 -10.55
C ARG A 152 5.32 -8.70 -10.51
N VAL A 153 4.73 -9.73 -9.93
CA VAL A 153 3.32 -9.71 -9.51
C VAL A 153 3.29 -9.30 -8.05
N ARG A 154 2.43 -8.36 -7.72
CA ARG A 154 2.10 -7.98 -6.35
C ARG A 154 0.68 -8.39 -6.03
N VAL A 155 0.53 -9.04 -4.88
CA VAL A 155 -0.77 -9.41 -4.31
C VAL A 155 -0.86 -8.77 -2.94
N ALA A 156 -1.90 -8.00 -2.69
CA ALA A 156 -2.05 -7.27 -1.44
C ALA A 156 -3.50 -7.33 -0.94
N GLY A 157 -3.66 -7.49 0.35
CA GLY A 157 -4.97 -7.55 0.96
C GLY A 157 -4.88 -7.85 2.45
N SER A 158 -6.04 -8.13 3.02
CA SER A 158 -6.24 -8.29 4.46
C SER A 158 -6.01 -6.99 5.24
N ALA A 159 -6.75 -6.84 6.32
CA ALA A 159 -6.60 -5.75 7.26
C ALA A 159 -6.73 -6.32 8.67
N GLU A 160 -5.68 -6.19 9.48
CA GLU A 160 -5.66 -6.67 10.86
C GLU A 160 -5.61 -5.48 11.81
N ILE A 161 -6.64 -5.31 12.63
CA ILE A 161 -6.70 -4.29 13.67
C ILE A 161 -6.20 -4.91 14.98
N GLY A 162 -5.31 -4.21 15.69
CA GLY A 162 -4.75 -4.70 16.95
C GLY A 162 -3.69 -5.80 16.76
N GLY A 163 -3.17 -5.96 15.55
CA GLY A 163 -2.02 -6.81 15.25
C GLY A 163 -0.72 -6.32 15.92
N ARG A 164 0.36 -7.03 15.67
CA ARG A 164 1.69 -6.68 16.17
C ARG A 164 2.71 -6.70 15.03
N PRO A 165 3.63 -5.74 14.98
CA PRO A 165 4.61 -5.64 13.88
C PRO A 165 5.54 -6.86 13.79
N ASP A 166 5.79 -7.52 14.92
CA ASP A 166 6.65 -8.69 15.04
C ASP A 166 5.95 -10.02 14.71
N LYS A 167 4.61 -10.01 14.55
CA LYS A 167 3.82 -11.23 14.34
C LYS A 167 3.02 -11.17 13.04
N LYS A 168 3.48 -11.91 12.04
CA LYS A 168 2.76 -12.05 10.77
C LYS A 168 1.64 -13.09 10.87
N SER A 169 0.45 -12.76 10.37
CA SER A 169 -0.65 -13.70 10.23
C SER A 169 -0.40 -14.68 9.07
N ALA A 170 -0.11 -15.94 9.41
CA ALA A 170 0.07 -16.99 8.40
C ALA A 170 -1.20 -17.19 7.55
N ALA A 171 -2.38 -17.07 8.15
CA ALA A 171 -3.66 -17.19 7.45
C ALA A 171 -3.86 -16.09 6.41
N ALA A 172 -3.52 -14.83 6.74
CA ALA A 172 -3.57 -13.71 5.80
C ALA A 172 -2.63 -13.97 4.60
N ILE A 173 -1.41 -14.39 4.87
CA ILE A 173 -0.42 -14.70 3.83
C ILE A 173 -0.91 -15.86 2.95
N GLN A 174 -1.43 -16.93 3.53
CA GLN A 174 -2.00 -18.06 2.78
C GLN A 174 -3.16 -17.63 1.88
N THR A 175 -4.02 -16.72 2.36
CA THR A 175 -5.11 -16.17 1.55
C THR A 175 -4.58 -15.45 0.31
N LEU A 176 -3.51 -14.68 0.43
CA LEU A 176 -2.90 -14.00 -0.72
C LEU A 176 -2.36 -15.00 -1.75
N TYR A 177 -1.69 -16.07 -1.30
CA TYR A 177 -1.22 -17.13 -2.20
C TYR A 177 -2.38 -17.85 -2.88
N LYS A 178 -3.44 -18.17 -2.13
CA LYS A 178 -4.64 -18.80 -2.66
C LYS A 178 -5.26 -17.95 -3.76
N VAL A 179 -5.49 -16.66 -3.51
CA VAL A 179 -6.12 -15.75 -4.48
C VAL A 179 -5.27 -15.58 -5.73
N LEU A 180 -3.93 -15.49 -5.58
CA LEU A 180 -3.03 -15.48 -6.73
C LEU A 180 -3.14 -16.76 -7.56
N GLN A 181 -3.18 -17.92 -6.91
CA GLN A 181 -3.28 -19.21 -7.60
C GLN A 181 -4.65 -19.41 -8.23
N ASP A 182 -5.72 -18.94 -7.58
CA ASP A 182 -7.07 -19.03 -8.12
C ASP A 182 -7.19 -18.22 -9.43
N TRP A 183 -6.68 -16.99 -9.47
CA TRP A 183 -6.87 -16.09 -10.60
C TRP A 183 -5.78 -16.15 -11.66
N PHE A 184 -4.51 -16.35 -11.27
CA PHE A 184 -3.35 -16.34 -12.17
C PHE A 184 -2.41 -17.51 -11.87
N PRO A 185 -2.84 -18.77 -12.11
CA PRO A 185 -1.99 -19.94 -11.88
C PRO A 185 -0.75 -19.90 -12.77
N GLY A 186 0.42 -20.13 -12.16
CA GLY A 186 1.69 -20.12 -12.90
C GLY A 186 2.26 -18.75 -13.22
N ALA A 187 1.61 -17.64 -12.81
CA ALA A 187 2.09 -16.29 -13.07
C ALA A 187 3.42 -15.98 -12.37
N ALA A 188 3.68 -16.55 -11.22
CA ALA A 188 4.78 -16.15 -10.35
C ALA A 188 5.59 -17.33 -9.79
N HIS A 189 6.88 -17.08 -9.49
CA HIS A 189 7.74 -17.99 -8.74
C HIS A 189 7.45 -17.82 -7.24
N THR A 190 6.67 -18.72 -6.66
CA THR A 190 6.29 -18.65 -5.24
C THR A 190 7.42 -19.01 -4.28
N SER A 191 8.45 -19.75 -4.72
CA SER A 191 9.65 -20.05 -3.93
C SER A 191 10.52 -18.83 -3.61
N ASN A 192 10.46 -17.78 -4.44
CA ASN A 192 11.23 -16.54 -4.31
C ASN A 192 10.34 -15.34 -3.93
N THR A 193 9.30 -15.60 -3.15
CA THR A 193 8.35 -14.58 -2.73
C THR A 193 8.84 -13.86 -1.50
N THR A 194 8.74 -12.53 -1.52
CA THR A 194 8.94 -11.70 -0.34
C THR A 194 7.56 -11.30 0.21
N ALA A 195 7.27 -11.74 1.44
CA ALA A 195 6.06 -11.34 2.15
C ALA A 195 6.34 -10.13 3.04
N HIS A 196 5.54 -9.09 2.90
CA HIS A 196 5.63 -7.86 3.67
C HIS A 196 4.37 -7.67 4.52
N VAL A 197 4.55 -7.14 5.73
CA VAL A 197 3.50 -6.54 6.56
C VAL A 197 3.72 -5.04 6.51
N GLN A 198 2.67 -4.27 6.30
CA GLN A 198 2.68 -2.80 6.24
C GLN A 198 1.70 -2.26 7.28
N GLU A 199 2.14 -1.25 8.03
CA GLU A 199 1.31 -0.42 8.91
C GLU A 199 0.72 0.76 8.15
#